data_f689150a044032fbed0dcde3ed03fd51
#
_entry.id   f689150a044032fbed0dcde3ed03fd51
#
_cell.length_a   1.000
_cell.length_b   1.000
_cell.length_c   1.000
_cell.angle_alpha   90.00
_cell.angle_beta   90.00
_cell.angle_gamma   90.00
#
_symmetry.space_group_name_H-M   'P 1'
#
loop_
_entity.id
_entity.type
_entity.pdbx_description
1 polymer ?
#
loop_
_entity_poly.entity_id
_entity_poly.type
_entity_poly.pdbx_seq_one_letter_code
_entity_poly.pdbx_strand_id
1 'polypeptide(L)'
;MKKTIFKGMATAIVTPMTQTDIDYEALGRFLEFQIENGINAIVVMGTTGENATIEYDDQKEVIRYTVEKVAGRVPVIAGTGTNNTEHVIHNTRNACEVGADAVLVVTPYYNKATQKGLIAHYTAVADAAEKPVIMYSVPSRTGCTLLPDTVAELSYHPMIAALKDANGNMDMT
;
A
#
# COMPACT_ATOMS: atom_id res chain seq x y z
N MET A 1 5.07 21.69 -3.79
CA MET A 1 3.89 20.86 -4.17
C MET A 1 4.29 19.40 -4.14
N LYS A 2 3.47 18.53 -3.56
CA LYS A 2 3.71 17.07 -3.56
C LYS A 2 3.59 16.54 -4.98
N LYS A 3 4.45 15.58 -5.35
CA LYS A 3 4.41 14.95 -6.68
C LYS A 3 3.17 14.05 -6.79
N THR A 4 2.38 14.22 -7.84
CA THR A 4 1.28 13.28 -8.17
C THR A 4 1.88 11.93 -8.56
N ILE A 5 1.46 10.84 -7.90
CA ILE A 5 1.96 9.49 -8.18
C ILE A 5 1.39 8.99 -9.51
N PHE A 6 0.08 9.10 -9.70
CA PHE A 6 -0.62 8.77 -10.94
C PHE A 6 -1.93 9.57 -11.05
N LYS A 7 -2.55 9.53 -12.22
CA LYS A 7 -3.91 10.02 -12.47
C LYS A 7 -4.72 8.91 -13.14
N GLY A 8 -5.98 8.74 -12.76
CA GLY A 8 -6.84 7.70 -13.29
C GLY A 8 -7.10 6.60 -12.28
N MET A 9 -7.10 5.35 -12.74
CA MET A 9 -7.48 4.18 -11.95
C MET A 9 -6.27 3.32 -11.57
N ALA A 10 -6.27 2.83 -10.32
CA ALA A 10 -5.31 1.84 -9.85
C ALA A 10 -6.03 0.54 -9.48
N THR A 11 -5.55 -0.59 -9.96
CA THR A 11 -6.07 -1.90 -9.57
C THR A 11 -5.32 -2.44 -8.36
N ALA A 12 -6.06 -2.76 -7.28
CA ALA A 12 -5.53 -3.60 -6.22
C ALA A 12 -5.62 -5.06 -6.71
N ILE A 13 -4.47 -5.63 -7.09
CA ILE A 13 -4.41 -6.96 -7.70
C ILE A 13 -4.43 -8.08 -6.65
N VAL A 14 -4.92 -9.25 -7.08
CA VAL A 14 -4.78 -10.50 -6.35
C VAL A 14 -3.34 -11.02 -6.45
N THR A 15 -2.96 -11.89 -5.54
CA THR A 15 -1.73 -12.69 -5.64
C THR A 15 -2.12 -14.10 -6.02
N PRO A 16 -1.92 -14.52 -7.28
CA PRO A 16 -2.17 -15.91 -7.67
C PRO A 16 -1.30 -16.88 -6.88
N MET A 17 -1.91 -17.94 -6.38
CA MET A 17 -1.25 -18.95 -5.56
C MET A 17 -1.57 -20.35 -6.07
N THR A 18 -0.62 -21.26 -5.92
CA THR A 18 -0.83 -22.71 -6.00
C THR A 18 -1.23 -23.23 -4.61
N GLN A 19 -1.25 -24.55 -4.43
CA GLN A 19 -1.50 -25.11 -3.10
C GLN A 19 -0.33 -24.88 -2.10
N THR A 20 0.85 -24.57 -2.59
CA THR A 20 2.08 -24.50 -1.76
C THR A 20 2.90 -23.24 -1.98
N ASP A 21 2.63 -22.45 -3.02
CA ASP A 21 3.53 -21.39 -3.45
C ASP A 21 2.81 -20.28 -4.24
N ILE A 22 3.50 -19.20 -4.51
CA ILE A 22 3.03 -18.10 -5.36
C ILE A 22 3.16 -18.50 -6.83
N ASP A 23 2.09 -18.34 -7.61
CA ASP A 23 2.09 -18.57 -9.06
C ASP A 23 2.56 -17.31 -9.81
N TYR A 24 3.88 -17.16 -9.94
CA TYR A 24 4.48 -16.02 -10.64
C TYR A 24 4.13 -15.98 -12.13
N GLU A 25 3.88 -17.12 -12.77
CA GLU A 25 3.47 -17.15 -14.17
C GLU A 25 2.07 -16.57 -14.35
N ALA A 26 1.11 -16.98 -13.50
CA ALA A 26 -0.23 -16.39 -13.50
C ALA A 26 -0.20 -14.91 -13.10
N LEU A 27 0.62 -14.52 -12.11
CA LEU A 27 0.81 -13.12 -11.74
C LEU A 27 1.32 -12.30 -12.93
N GLY A 28 2.32 -12.81 -13.65
CA GLY A 28 2.87 -12.15 -14.83
C GLY A 28 1.85 -11.95 -15.94
N ARG A 29 1.03 -12.96 -16.25
CA ARG A 29 -0.08 -12.84 -17.22
C ARG A 29 -1.12 -11.81 -16.77
N PHE A 30 -1.43 -11.78 -15.47
CA PHE A 30 -2.40 -10.85 -14.93
C PHE A 30 -1.91 -9.40 -14.95
N LEU A 31 -0.63 -9.17 -14.70
CA LEU A 31 0.00 -7.85 -14.81
C LEU A 31 -0.06 -7.33 -16.27
N GLU A 32 0.29 -8.16 -17.24
CA GLU A 32 0.17 -7.81 -18.66
C GLU A 32 -1.27 -7.47 -19.02
N PHE A 33 -2.24 -8.30 -18.61
CA PHE A 33 -3.66 -8.03 -18.84
C PHE A 33 -4.09 -6.66 -18.32
N GLN A 34 -3.67 -6.26 -17.11
CA GLN A 34 -4.01 -4.95 -16.54
C GLN A 34 -3.42 -3.81 -17.40
N ILE A 35 -2.17 -3.94 -17.79
CA ILE A 35 -1.46 -2.90 -18.56
C ILE A 35 -2.05 -2.76 -19.96
N GLU A 36 -2.29 -3.87 -20.66
CA GLU A 36 -2.88 -3.89 -22.00
C GLU A 36 -4.32 -3.31 -22.02
N ASN A 37 -5.05 -3.42 -20.90
CA ASN A 37 -6.37 -2.84 -20.74
C ASN A 37 -6.37 -1.42 -20.14
N GLY A 38 -5.22 -0.75 -20.11
CA GLY A 38 -5.09 0.68 -19.86
C GLY A 38 -5.15 1.10 -18.39
N ILE A 39 -4.77 0.22 -17.46
CA ILE A 39 -4.65 0.62 -16.05
C ILE A 39 -3.60 1.73 -15.88
N ASN A 40 -3.79 2.64 -14.91
CA ASN A 40 -2.89 3.76 -14.70
C ASN A 40 -1.91 3.56 -13.53
N ALA A 41 -2.16 2.59 -12.66
CA ALA A 41 -1.25 2.15 -11.60
C ALA A 41 -1.65 0.75 -11.10
N ILE A 42 -0.71 0.05 -10.48
CA ILE A 42 -0.94 -1.27 -9.88
C ILE A 42 -0.65 -1.20 -8.39
N VAL A 43 -1.57 -1.70 -7.56
CA VAL A 43 -1.36 -1.89 -6.13
C VAL A 43 -1.14 -3.38 -5.87
N VAL A 44 0.08 -3.76 -5.53
CA VAL A 44 0.49 -5.12 -5.18
C VAL A 44 0.59 -5.28 -3.66
N MET A 45 0.41 -6.47 -3.14
CA MET A 45 0.49 -6.74 -1.68
C MET A 45 -0.44 -5.85 -0.84
N GLY A 46 -1.55 -5.39 -1.42
CA GLY A 46 -2.64 -4.80 -0.64
C GLY A 46 -3.51 -5.87 0.03
N THR A 47 -4.61 -5.46 0.64
CA THR A 47 -5.60 -6.40 1.26
C THR A 47 -6.12 -7.42 0.25
N THR A 48 -6.38 -7.00 -1.00
CA THR A 48 -6.83 -7.89 -2.09
C THR A 48 -5.76 -8.91 -2.48
N GLY A 49 -4.49 -8.56 -2.30
CA GLY A 49 -3.34 -9.45 -2.55
C GLY A 49 -3.02 -10.37 -1.38
N GLU A 50 -3.86 -10.40 -0.34
CA GLU A 50 -3.77 -11.31 0.82
C GLU A 50 -2.43 -11.24 1.57
N ASN A 51 -1.81 -10.05 1.61
CA ASN A 51 -0.50 -9.84 2.22
C ASN A 51 -0.37 -10.34 3.67
N ALA A 52 -1.47 -10.33 4.44
CA ALA A 52 -1.47 -10.74 5.84
C ALA A 52 -1.21 -12.27 6.03
N THR A 53 -1.32 -13.06 4.97
CA THR A 53 -1.12 -14.52 4.99
C THR A 53 0.13 -14.97 4.23
N ILE A 54 0.93 -14.02 3.74
CA ILE A 54 2.17 -14.25 2.98
C ILE A 54 3.35 -13.84 3.86
N GLU A 55 4.38 -14.66 3.92
CA GLU A 55 5.61 -14.39 4.68
C GLU A 55 6.33 -13.13 4.13
N TYR A 56 7.04 -12.41 4.99
CA TYR A 56 7.63 -11.12 4.61
C TYR A 56 8.65 -11.20 3.47
N ASP A 57 9.43 -12.27 3.42
CA ASP A 57 10.41 -12.48 2.34
C ASP A 57 9.69 -12.72 1.00
N ASP A 58 8.59 -13.47 1.03
CA ASP A 58 7.76 -13.71 -0.17
C ASP A 58 7.04 -12.42 -0.60
N GLN A 59 6.57 -11.60 0.35
CA GLN A 59 6.00 -10.29 0.03
C GLN A 59 7.01 -9.41 -0.73
N LYS A 60 8.25 -9.35 -0.25
CA LYS A 60 9.34 -8.59 -0.90
C LYS A 60 9.58 -9.13 -2.30
N GLU A 61 9.62 -10.45 -2.47
CA GLU A 61 9.84 -11.09 -3.75
C GLU A 61 8.71 -10.82 -4.75
N VAL A 62 7.44 -10.87 -4.31
CA VAL A 62 6.28 -10.53 -5.15
C VAL A 62 6.33 -9.08 -5.60
N ILE A 63 6.71 -8.15 -4.71
CA ILE A 63 6.86 -6.74 -5.06
C ILE A 63 7.98 -6.57 -6.10
N ARG A 64 9.14 -7.19 -5.87
CA ARG A 64 10.29 -7.16 -6.80
C ARG A 64 9.89 -7.69 -8.18
N TYR A 65 9.28 -8.88 -8.24
CA TYR A 65 8.79 -9.46 -9.48
C TYR A 65 7.81 -8.54 -10.21
N THR A 66 6.86 -7.94 -9.46
CA THR A 66 5.89 -7.00 -10.03
C THR A 66 6.57 -5.77 -10.63
N VAL A 67 7.54 -5.16 -9.92
CA VAL A 67 8.29 -4.01 -10.41
C VAL A 67 9.06 -4.35 -11.68
N GLU A 68 9.77 -5.46 -11.68
CA GLU A 68 10.54 -5.95 -12.85
C GLU A 68 9.62 -6.23 -14.04
N LYS A 69 8.50 -6.92 -13.81
CA LYS A 69 7.54 -7.28 -14.86
C LYS A 69 6.83 -6.07 -15.44
N VAL A 70 6.43 -5.12 -14.60
CA VAL A 70 5.80 -3.86 -15.04
C VAL A 70 6.79 -2.97 -15.81
N ALA A 71 8.08 -3.02 -15.44
CA ALA A 71 9.18 -2.34 -16.13
C ALA A 71 8.91 -0.83 -16.37
N GLY A 72 8.35 -0.13 -15.39
CA GLY A 72 8.09 1.31 -15.42
C GLY A 72 6.96 1.75 -16.36
N ARG A 73 6.19 0.83 -16.95
CA ARG A 73 5.06 1.17 -17.84
C ARG A 73 3.92 1.87 -17.10
N VAL A 74 3.71 1.52 -15.83
CA VAL A 74 2.80 2.20 -14.90
C VAL A 74 3.42 2.18 -13.50
N PRO A 75 3.05 3.11 -12.59
CA PRO A 75 3.52 3.06 -11.21
C PRO A 75 3.09 1.79 -10.48
N VAL A 76 4.01 1.24 -9.67
CA VAL A 76 3.77 0.12 -8.76
C VAL A 76 3.70 0.64 -7.33
N ILE A 77 2.58 0.43 -6.68
CA ILE A 77 2.31 0.82 -5.30
C ILE A 77 2.31 -0.44 -4.44
N ALA A 78 3.22 -0.53 -3.47
CA ALA A 78 3.33 -1.70 -2.62
C ALA A 78 2.55 -1.54 -1.31
N GLY A 79 1.69 -2.50 -0.97
CA GLY A 79 1.05 -2.59 0.34
C GLY A 79 2.06 -3.07 1.39
N THR A 80 2.35 -2.21 2.38
CA THR A 80 3.34 -2.49 3.43
C THR A 80 2.77 -2.42 4.84
N GLY A 81 1.49 -2.02 4.95
CA GLY A 81 0.82 -1.79 6.23
C GLY A 81 0.52 -3.08 7.00
N THR A 82 0.81 -3.05 8.29
CA THR A 82 0.42 -4.04 9.30
C THR A 82 -0.04 -3.34 10.57
N ASN A 83 -0.37 -4.09 11.61
CA ASN A 83 -0.70 -3.55 12.93
C ASN A 83 0.51 -3.37 13.87
N ASN A 84 1.73 -3.57 13.36
CA ASN A 84 2.99 -3.36 14.08
C ASN A 84 3.83 -2.33 13.34
N THR A 85 4.10 -1.18 13.97
CA THR A 85 4.82 -0.05 13.36
C THR A 85 6.21 -0.43 12.86
N GLU A 86 6.96 -1.23 13.63
CA GLU A 86 8.32 -1.67 13.25
C GLU A 86 8.28 -2.57 12.00
N HIS A 87 7.29 -3.46 11.91
CA HIS A 87 7.10 -4.29 10.71
C HIS A 87 6.73 -3.43 9.50
N VAL A 88 5.87 -2.40 9.68
CA VAL A 88 5.54 -1.48 8.58
C VAL A 88 6.76 -0.73 8.09
N ILE A 89 7.61 -0.25 8.99
CA ILE A 89 8.88 0.42 8.65
C ILE A 89 9.79 -0.53 7.86
N HIS A 90 9.96 -1.76 8.35
CA HIS A 90 10.76 -2.79 7.67
C HIS A 90 10.23 -3.09 6.27
N ASN A 91 8.93 -3.39 6.14
CA ASN A 91 8.29 -3.69 4.87
C ASN A 91 8.35 -2.50 3.89
N THR A 92 8.20 -1.26 4.41
CA THR A 92 8.31 -0.04 3.63
C THR A 92 9.71 0.13 3.04
N ARG A 93 10.76 -0.09 3.82
CA ARG A 93 12.15 -0.08 3.33
C ARG A 93 12.40 -1.14 2.28
N ASN A 94 11.93 -2.38 2.52
CA ASN A 94 12.03 -3.47 1.55
C ASN A 94 11.35 -3.12 0.23
N ALA A 95 10.13 -2.56 0.27
CA ALA A 95 9.41 -2.15 -0.94
C ALA A 95 10.14 -1.02 -1.70
N CYS A 96 10.71 -0.04 -0.99
CA CYS A 96 11.53 1.01 -1.60
C CYS A 96 12.80 0.47 -2.25
N GLU A 97 13.51 -0.44 -1.57
CA GLU A 97 14.73 -1.11 -2.06
C GLU A 97 14.50 -1.87 -3.37
N VAL A 98 13.39 -2.59 -3.48
CA VAL A 98 13.05 -3.33 -4.72
C VAL A 98 12.39 -2.49 -5.80
N GLY A 99 12.26 -1.17 -5.60
CA GLY A 99 11.90 -0.22 -6.66
C GLY A 99 10.42 0.13 -6.76
N ALA A 100 9.60 -0.11 -5.74
CA ALA A 100 8.22 0.41 -5.73
C ALA A 100 8.19 1.94 -5.87
N ASP A 101 7.20 2.48 -6.57
CA ASP A 101 7.05 3.93 -6.80
C ASP A 101 6.38 4.65 -5.63
N ALA A 102 5.57 3.92 -4.85
CA ALA A 102 4.92 4.39 -3.64
C ALA A 102 4.58 3.21 -2.72
N VAL A 103 4.25 3.51 -1.46
CA VAL A 103 3.76 2.50 -0.52
C VAL A 103 2.33 2.82 -0.05
N LEU A 104 1.53 1.78 0.15
CA LEU A 104 0.17 1.86 0.67
C LEU A 104 0.15 1.28 2.09
N VAL A 105 -0.16 2.13 3.07
CA VAL A 105 -0.12 1.77 4.48
C VAL A 105 -1.53 1.81 5.08
N VAL A 106 -2.09 0.63 5.35
CA VAL A 106 -3.39 0.52 6.03
C VAL A 106 -3.24 0.93 7.51
N THR A 107 -4.28 1.53 8.08
CA THR A 107 -4.32 1.78 9.54
C THR A 107 -4.08 0.49 10.32
N PRO A 108 -3.33 0.54 11.45
CA PRO A 108 -3.18 -0.63 12.31
C PRO A 108 -4.53 -1.26 12.64
N TYR A 109 -4.71 -2.51 12.30
CA TYR A 109 -5.93 -3.28 12.53
C TYR A 109 -5.84 -4.07 13.84
N TYR A 110 -6.98 -4.48 14.39
CA TYR A 110 -7.11 -5.30 15.59
C TYR A 110 -6.83 -4.52 16.90
N ASN A 111 -5.70 -3.86 17.08
CA ASN A 111 -5.25 -3.18 18.30
C ASN A 111 -5.87 -1.77 18.51
N LYS A 112 -6.73 -1.29 17.60
CA LYS A 112 -7.59 -0.09 17.76
C LYS A 112 -6.82 1.14 18.23
N ALA A 113 -5.85 1.58 17.44
CA ALA A 113 -5.04 2.76 17.74
C ALA A 113 -5.90 4.03 17.92
N THR A 114 -5.49 4.90 18.86
CA THR A 114 -6.06 6.25 19.00
C THR A 114 -5.59 7.17 17.87
N GLN A 115 -6.25 8.31 17.64
CA GLN A 115 -5.82 9.28 16.62
C GLN A 115 -4.37 9.73 16.84
N LYS A 116 -3.99 10.02 18.09
CA LYS A 116 -2.61 10.35 18.45
C LYS A 116 -1.64 9.21 18.14
N GLY A 117 -2.07 7.96 18.37
CA GLY A 117 -1.29 6.77 17.99
C GLY A 117 -1.15 6.62 16.47
N LEU A 118 -2.20 6.93 15.70
CA LEU A 118 -2.17 6.94 14.24
C LEU A 118 -1.21 8.01 13.70
N ILE A 119 -1.23 9.22 14.27
CA ILE A 119 -0.27 10.28 13.91
C ILE A 119 1.16 9.79 14.13
N ALA A 120 1.46 9.28 15.32
CA ALA A 120 2.80 8.76 15.63
C ALA A 120 3.22 7.61 14.70
N HIS A 121 2.31 6.67 14.41
CA HIS A 121 2.54 5.55 13.51
C HIS A 121 2.89 6.01 12.09
N TYR A 122 2.03 6.84 11.49
CA TYR A 122 2.24 7.30 10.11
C TYR A 122 3.44 8.23 9.97
N THR A 123 3.72 9.06 10.99
CA THR A 123 4.93 9.89 11.01
C THR A 123 6.18 9.02 11.00
N ALA A 124 6.26 8.02 11.90
CA ALA A 124 7.42 7.11 11.94
C ALA A 124 7.63 6.33 10.64
N VAL A 125 6.54 5.88 10.00
CA VAL A 125 6.59 5.21 8.70
C VAL A 125 7.05 6.17 7.60
N ALA A 126 6.52 7.38 7.58
CA ALA A 126 6.85 8.39 6.58
C ALA A 126 8.30 8.90 6.71
N ASP A 127 8.80 9.03 7.94
CA ASP A 127 10.21 9.36 8.21
C ASP A 127 11.19 8.29 7.71
N ALA A 128 10.75 7.03 7.72
CA ALA A 128 11.55 5.90 7.26
C ALA A 128 11.42 5.61 5.75
N ALA A 129 10.41 6.20 5.10
CA ALA A 129 10.10 5.94 3.69
C ALA A 129 10.99 6.77 2.75
N GLU A 130 11.49 6.15 1.67
CA GLU A 130 12.19 6.82 0.57
C GLU A 130 11.25 7.12 -0.61
N LYS A 131 10.01 6.64 -0.55
CA LYS A 131 8.98 6.80 -1.57
C LYS A 131 7.70 7.35 -0.95
N PRO A 132 6.82 7.99 -1.75
CA PRO A 132 5.56 8.53 -1.25
C PRO A 132 4.72 7.51 -0.50
N VAL A 133 4.15 7.92 0.63
CA VAL A 133 3.25 7.12 1.46
C VAL A 133 1.81 7.48 1.15
N ILE A 134 1.00 6.48 0.84
CA ILE A 134 -0.45 6.59 0.71
C ILE A 134 -1.06 5.98 1.98
N MET A 135 -1.73 6.78 2.78
CA MET A 135 -2.50 6.27 3.93
C MET A 135 -3.72 5.50 3.43
N TYR A 136 -4.13 4.46 4.15
CA TYR A 136 -5.32 3.69 3.79
C TYR A 136 -6.24 3.52 5.00
N SER A 137 -7.43 4.12 4.92
CA SER A 137 -8.50 4.04 5.90
C SER A 137 -9.58 3.08 5.44
N VAL A 138 -9.81 1.99 6.19
CA VAL A 138 -10.84 0.97 5.90
C VAL A 138 -11.45 0.46 7.21
N PRO A 139 -12.28 1.26 7.89
CA PRO A 139 -12.78 0.98 9.23
C PRO A 139 -13.52 -0.36 9.36
N SER A 140 -14.21 -0.79 8.31
CA SER A 140 -14.92 -2.08 8.27
C SER A 140 -14.00 -3.30 8.44
N ARG A 141 -12.70 -3.17 8.14
CA ARG A 141 -11.70 -4.23 8.28
C ARG A 141 -10.76 -4.01 9.46
N THR A 142 -10.49 -2.76 9.81
CA THR A 142 -9.48 -2.41 10.83
C THR A 142 -10.07 -2.13 12.20
N GLY A 143 -11.36 -1.78 12.27
CA GLY A 143 -12.00 -1.26 13.49
C GLY A 143 -11.46 0.10 13.93
N CYS A 144 -10.79 0.82 13.02
CA CYS A 144 -10.12 2.09 13.28
C CYS A 144 -10.30 3.03 12.08
N THR A 145 -10.68 4.28 12.33
CA THR A 145 -10.94 5.30 11.32
C THR A 145 -9.88 6.40 11.42
N LEU A 146 -9.32 6.82 10.27
CA LEU A 146 -8.58 8.09 10.19
C LEU A 146 -9.60 9.23 10.13
N LEU A 147 -9.62 10.06 11.17
CA LEU A 147 -10.50 11.24 11.18
C LEU A 147 -9.94 12.36 10.30
N PRO A 148 -10.79 13.25 9.75
CA PRO A 148 -10.36 14.35 8.87
C PRO A 148 -9.23 15.20 9.47
N ASP A 149 -9.31 15.57 10.75
CA ASP A 149 -8.27 16.36 11.43
C ASP A 149 -6.93 15.62 11.50
N THR A 150 -6.96 14.30 11.71
CA THR A 150 -5.76 13.44 11.70
C THR A 150 -5.13 13.38 10.31
N VAL A 151 -5.98 13.26 9.27
CA VAL A 151 -5.51 13.29 7.87
C VAL A 151 -4.92 14.65 7.54
N ALA A 152 -5.56 15.74 7.97
CA ALA A 152 -5.08 17.10 7.77
C ALA A 152 -3.71 17.30 8.42
N GLU A 153 -3.53 16.89 9.69
CA GLU A 153 -2.24 16.97 10.39
C GLU A 153 -1.16 16.18 9.65
N LEU A 154 -1.43 14.91 9.33
CA LEU A 154 -0.49 14.05 8.60
C LEU A 154 -0.18 14.57 7.19
N SER A 155 -1.09 15.30 6.57
CA SER A 155 -0.90 15.86 5.23
C SER A 155 0.24 16.91 5.17
N TYR A 156 0.68 17.48 6.28
CA TYR A 156 1.84 18.38 6.31
C TYR A 156 3.17 17.63 6.16
N HIS A 157 3.21 16.32 6.42
CA HIS A 157 4.42 15.54 6.24
C HIS A 157 4.78 15.42 4.75
N PRO A 158 6.03 15.72 4.33
CA PRO A 158 6.41 15.77 2.91
C PRO A 158 6.22 14.43 2.19
N MET A 159 6.44 13.31 2.87
CA MET A 159 6.32 11.96 2.30
C MET A 159 4.89 11.43 2.25
N ILE A 160 3.96 11.95 3.04
CA ILE A 160 2.55 11.54 2.98
C ILE A 160 1.86 12.23 1.79
N ALA A 161 1.60 11.48 0.73
CA ALA A 161 1.17 12.01 -0.56
C ALA A 161 -0.34 11.94 -0.79
N ALA A 162 -1.03 10.93 -0.25
CA ALA A 162 -2.44 10.70 -0.52
C ALA A 162 -3.12 9.90 0.60
N LEU A 163 -4.45 9.84 0.52
CA LEU A 163 -5.30 8.94 1.28
C LEU A 163 -6.10 8.07 0.31
N LYS A 164 -6.06 6.75 0.49
CA LYS A 164 -7.07 5.83 -0.04
C LYS A 164 -8.15 5.70 1.03
N ASP A 165 -9.31 6.29 0.75
CA ASP A 165 -10.44 6.26 1.68
C ASP A 165 -11.46 5.20 1.28
N ALA A 166 -11.75 4.28 2.21
CA ALA A 166 -12.76 3.23 2.09
C ALA A 166 -13.64 3.20 3.35
N ASN A 167 -13.91 4.37 3.94
CA ASN A 167 -14.74 4.49 5.14
C ASN A 167 -16.23 4.28 4.85
N GLY A 168 -16.69 4.47 3.61
CA GLY A 168 -18.09 4.34 3.21
C GLY A 168 -19.00 5.49 3.65
N ASN A 169 -18.45 6.56 4.21
CA ASN A 169 -19.18 7.74 4.65
C ASN A 169 -18.74 8.97 3.84
N MET A 170 -19.58 9.37 2.86
CA MET A 170 -19.31 10.51 1.98
C MET A 170 -19.30 11.86 2.71
N ASP A 171 -19.93 11.96 3.89
CA ASP A 171 -19.91 13.20 4.68
C ASP A 171 -18.54 13.47 5.33
N MET A 172 -17.68 12.44 5.39
CA MET A 172 -16.31 12.55 5.92
C MET A 172 -15.26 12.77 4.83
N THR A 173 -15.62 12.56 3.57
CA THR A 173 -14.71 12.65 2.43
C THR A 173 -14.79 14.01 1.77
#